data_6d51089d06ced8053b7082794aeba200
#
_entry.id   6d51089d06ced8053b7082794aeba200
#
_cell.length_a   1.000
_cell.length_b   1.000
_cell.length_c   1.000
_cell.angle_alpha   90.00
_cell.angle_beta   90.00
_cell.angle_gamma   90.00
#
_symmetry.space_group_name_H-M   'P 1'
#
loop_
_entity.id
_entity.type
_entity.pdbx_description
1 polymer ?
#
loop_
_entity_poly.entity_id
_entity_poly.type
_entity_poly.pdbx_seq_one_letter_code
_entity_poly.pdbx_strand_id
1 'polypeptide(L)'
;LLNYVSRNDMRNKKEKANANAMTYSERIAEDINSGITITNCMKQIIISEDGRCDKFSKIAQNLMDDSIQSIQLAPNGIVTEIYPERGNEAGKINLLSDRSRGAYVHYGKKHDVIVFQGPFGLKQGGKGIAVRNPVYIARNGKKEFWGFTIAIIRVPDIFSNSMKALENFGYQCRLLKTTAPWSRKYVDVYHSEENLTQPVSNQFTIAGNTWKLQVMPEKGWGNKRMLLFLLCGGSIVLLLLIGLTVAVMVLEERRKYLRVLTEMDSLTRIYNRNGFDRKIDQLIADRADMHFVIAELDIDNFKSINDMYGHAAGDQALKSLVADLQKHFPKNAVIARNGGDEFCLLLPNQTCESIHDKFKEFTRSEKKFYHKGEVHSFTISLGYAQYPQ
;
A
#
# COMPACT_ATOMS: atom_id res chain seq x y z
N LEU A 1 4.07 -6.16 -2.37
CA LEU A 1 2.68 -5.66 -2.42
C LEU A 1 2.59 -4.22 -1.85
N LEU A 2 3.06 -3.96 -0.63
CA LEU A 2 3.06 -2.64 0.04
C LEU A 2 3.71 -1.54 -0.82
N ASN A 3 4.89 -1.81 -1.37
CA ASN A 3 5.59 -0.86 -2.26
C ASN A 3 4.83 -0.60 -3.56
N TYR A 4 4.15 -1.60 -4.10
CA TYR A 4 3.34 -1.45 -5.31
C TYR A 4 2.11 -0.57 -5.05
N VAL A 5 1.36 -0.85 -3.97
CA VAL A 5 0.18 -0.09 -3.59
C VAL A 5 0.54 1.38 -3.28
N SER A 6 1.62 1.61 -2.54
CA SER A 6 2.10 2.96 -2.20
C SER A 6 2.53 3.75 -3.46
N ARG A 7 3.23 3.10 -4.40
CA ARG A 7 3.62 3.74 -5.68
C ARG A 7 2.42 4.09 -6.55
N ASN A 8 1.43 3.20 -6.61
CA ASN A 8 0.23 3.42 -7.40
C ASN A 8 -0.63 4.57 -6.83
N ASP A 9 -0.81 4.62 -5.49
CA ASP A 9 -1.47 5.73 -4.80
C ASP A 9 -0.77 7.07 -5.06
N MET A 10 0.56 7.09 -4.95
CA MET A 10 1.37 8.28 -5.26
C MET A 10 1.22 8.72 -6.72
N ARG A 11 1.22 7.77 -7.66
CA ARG A 11 1.04 8.06 -9.09
C ARG A 11 -0.32 8.70 -9.34
N ASN A 12 -1.39 8.10 -8.82
CA ASN A 12 -2.76 8.62 -8.97
C ASN A 12 -2.90 10.03 -8.38
N LYS A 13 -2.29 10.29 -7.23
CA LYS A 13 -2.27 11.64 -6.62
C LYS A 13 -1.52 12.65 -7.49
N LYS A 14 -0.39 12.25 -8.06
CA LYS A 14 0.37 13.13 -8.98
C LYS A 14 -0.40 13.42 -10.26
N GLU A 15 -1.08 12.44 -10.84
CA GLU A 15 -1.92 12.61 -12.02
C GLU A 15 -3.09 13.60 -11.74
N LYS A 16 -3.80 13.43 -10.62
CA LYS A 16 -4.85 14.37 -10.19
C LYS A 16 -4.31 15.79 -9.95
N ALA A 17 -3.19 15.90 -9.23
CA ALA A 17 -2.58 17.20 -8.97
C ALA A 17 -2.11 17.88 -10.25
N ASN A 18 -1.60 17.12 -11.23
CA ASN A 18 -1.18 17.63 -12.53
C ASN A 18 -2.38 18.14 -13.35
N ALA A 19 -3.49 17.38 -13.36
CA ALA A 19 -4.72 17.83 -14.03
C ALA A 19 -5.25 19.13 -13.40
N ASN A 20 -5.28 19.24 -12.06
CA ASN A 20 -5.65 20.47 -11.38
C ASN A 20 -4.69 21.61 -11.67
N ALA A 21 -3.37 21.37 -11.67
CA ALA A 21 -2.39 22.37 -12.02
C ALA A 21 -2.59 22.91 -13.45
N MET A 22 -2.95 22.04 -14.40
CA MET A 22 -3.25 22.43 -15.79
C MET A 22 -4.48 23.31 -15.84
N THR A 23 -5.61 22.85 -15.28
CA THR A 23 -6.90 23.59 -15.30
C THR A 23 -6.76 24.96 -14.63
N TYR A 24 -6.12 25.02 -13.47
CA TYR A 24 -5.97 26.30 -12.75
C TYR A 24 -4.90 27.20 -13.37
N SER A 25 -3.93 26.67 -14.10
CA SER A 25 -3.01 27.49 -14.89
C SER A 25 -3.74 28.26 -16.01
N GLU A 26 -4.70 27.61 -16.68
CA GLU A 26 -5.53 28.24 -17.71
C GLU A 26 -6.40 29.35 -17.11
N ARG A 27 -7.06 29.10 -15.97
CA ARG A 27 -7.87 30.11 -15.28
C ARG A 27 -7.04 31.31 -14.81
N ILE A 28 -5.85 31.04 -14.21
CA ILE A 28 -4.93 32.11 -13.80
C ILE A 28 -4.48 32.92 -15.01
N ALA A 29 -4.25 32.28 -16.16
CA ALA A 29 -3.91 32.98 -17.39
C ALA A 29 -5.06 33.88 -17.87
N GLU A 30 -6.31 33.41 -17.80
CA GLU A 30 -7.50 34.20 -18.10
C GLU A 30 -7.65 35.39 -17.14
N ASP A 31 -7.49 35.17 -15.83
CA ASP A 31 -7.54 36.22 -14.82
C ASP A 31 -6.51 37.32 -15.10
N ILE A 32 -5.26 36.94 -15.40
CA ILE A 32 -4.19 37.89 -15.70
C ILE A 32 -4.42 38.60 -17.05
N ASN A 33 -5.05 37.93 -18.02
CA ASN A 33 -5.37 38.51 -19.32
C ASN A 33 -6.41 39.66 -19.19
N SER A 34 -7.17 39.76 -18.11
CA SER A 34 -8.03 40.93 -17.87
C SER A 34 -7.25 42.24 -17.88
N GLY A 35 -6.06 42.25 -17.25
CA GLY A 35 -5.16 43.42 -17.28
C GLY A 35 -4.66 43.73 -18.69
N ILE A 36 -4.41 42.73 -19.53
CA ILE A 36 -4.06 42.93 -20.96
C ILE A 36 -5.25 43.51 -21.69
N THR A 37 -6.45 43.00 -21.47
CA THR A 37 -7.68 43.50 -22.11
C THR A 37 -7.92 44.97 -21.81
N ILE A 38 -7.74 45.40 -20.57
CA ILE A 38 -7.83 46.83 -20.18
C ILE A 38 -6.87 47.67 -20.96
N THR A 39 -5.57 47.26 -21.03
CA THR A 39 -4.57 48.02 -21.77
C THR A 39 -4.86 48.05 -23.28
N ASN A 40 -5.42 46.97 -23.85
CA ASN A 40 -5.86 46.92 -25.24
C ASN A 40 -7.04 47.86 -25.52
N CYS A 41 -8.05 47.87 -24.66
CA CYS A 41 -9.20 48.79 -24.75
C CYS A 41 -8.71 50.24 -24.76
N MET A 42 -7.86 50.60 -23.81
CA MET A 42 -7.26 51.94 -23.74
C MET A 42 -6.43 52.27 -24.96
N LYS A 43 -5.63 51.31 -25.47
CA LYS A 43 -4.86 51.45 -26.71
C LYS A 43 -5.74 51.77 -27.92
N GLN A 44 -6.87 51.08 -28.08
CA GLN A 44 -7.79 51.30 -29.18
C GLN A 44 -8.43 52.70 -29.11
N ILE A 45 -8.77 53.17 -27.91
CA ILE A 45 -9.32 54.54 -27.72
C ILE A 45 -8.26 55.59 -28.10
N ILE A 46 -7.04 55.45 -27.63
CA ILE A 46 -5.97 56.36 -27.98
C ILE A 46 -5.69 56.42 -29.50
N ILE A 47 -5.76 55.27 -30.18
CA ILE A 47 -5.58 55.21 -31.65
C ILE A 47 -6.77 55.86 -32.36
N SER A 48 -8.00 55.60 -31.92
CA SER A 48 -9.22 56.14 -32.56
C SER A 48 -9.38 57.66 -32.36
N GLU A 49 -8.88 58.22 -31.25
CA GLU A 49 -8.96 59.63 -30.92
C GLU A 49 -7.65 60.41 -31.24
N ASP A 50 -6.81 59.86 -32.11
CA ASP A 50 -5.54 60.44 -32.58
C ASP A 50 -4.60 60.89 -31.42
N GLY A 51 -4.48 60.03 -30.40
CA GLY A 51 -3.59 60.28 -29.27
C GLY A 51 -4.21 61.04 -28.09
N ARG A 52 -5.53 61.28 -28.11
CA ARG A 52 -6.28 61.92 -27.04
C ARG A 52 -7.10 60.92 -26.27
N CYS A 53 -7.49 61.28 -25.04
CA CYS A 53 -8.47 60.53 -24.26
C CYS A 53 -9.16 61.51 -23.30
N ASP A 54 -10.00 62.40 -23.83
CA ASP A 54 -10.63 63.49 -23.04
C ASP A 54 -11.53 62.96 -21.91
N LYS A 55 -11.98 61.71 -21.98
CA LYS A 55 -12.86 61.07 -20.99
C LYS A 55 -12.10 59.96 -20.20
N PHE A 56 -10.77 60.04 -20.09
CA PHE A 56 -9.97 58.99 -19.47
C PHE A 56 -10.50 58.53 -18.10
N SER A 57 -10.70 59.45 -17.16
CA SER A 57 -11.13 59.08 -15.79
C SER A 57 -12.48 58.31 -15.79
N LYS A 58 -13.42 58.69 -16.64
CA LYS A 58 -14.75 58.02 -16.73
C LYS A 58 -14.58 56.61 -17.33
N ILE A 59 -13.77 56.46 -18.37
CA ILE A 59 -13.50 55.17 -19.01
C ILE A 59 -12.74 54.26 -18.07
N ALA A 60 -11.68 54.78 -17.44
CA ALA A 60 -10.89 54.03 -16.47
C ALA A 60 -11.75 53.56 -15.28
N GLN A 61 -12.65 54.41 -14.78
CA GLN A 61 -13.58 54.04 -13.73
C GLN A 61 -14.44 52.83 -14.10
N ASN A 62 -14.93 52.80 -15.34
CA ASN A 62 -15.79 51.66 -15.80
C ASN A 62 -14.98 50.38 -16.06
N LEU A 63 -13.67 50.44 -16.24
CA LEU A 63 -12.78 49.31 -16.46
C LEU A 63 -12.11 48.80 -15.17
N MET A 64 -12.27 49.54 -14.04
CA MET A 64 -11.74 49.12 -12.73
C MET A 64 -12.55 48.02 -12.11
N ASP A 65 -11.86 47.08 -11.51
CA ASP A 65 -12.39 46.12 -10.57
C ASP A 65 -11.46 46.04 -9.33
N ASP A 66 -11.81 45.19 -8.35
CA ASP A 66 -11.06 45.07 -7.10
C ASP A 66 -9.64 44.53 -7.31
N SER A 67 -9.37 43.89 -8.44
CA SER A 67 -8.06 43.34 -8.79
C SER A 67 -7.13 44.33 -9.52
N ILE A 68 -7.68 45.45 -9.94
CA ILE A 68 -6.92 46.49 -10.66
C ILE A 68 -6.59 47.64 -9.70
N GLN A 69 -5.29 47.87 -9.51
CA GLN A 69 -4.81 48.95 -8.65
C GLN A 69 -4.94 50.33 -9.28
N SER A 70 -4.60 50.42 -10.59
CA SER A 70 -4.71 51.67 -11.35
C SER A 70 -4.60 51.38 -12.84
N ILE A 71 -5.24 52.30 -13.60
CA ILE A 71 -5.07 52.42 -15.06
C ILE A 71 -4.34 53.73 -15.34
N GLN A 72 -3.38 53.73 -16.27
CA GLN A 72 -2.50 54.86 -16.51
C GLN A 72 -2.26 55.05 -18.00
N LEU A 73 -2.09 56.32 -18.41
CA LEU A 73 -1.60 56.71 -19.74
C LEU A 73 -0.23 57.36 -19.63
N ALA A 74 0.66 57.00 -20.53
CA ALA A 74 2.05 57.48 -20.54
C ALA A 74 2.49 57.93 -21.95
N PRO A 75 1.97 59.05 -22.47
CA PRO A 75 2.44 59.59 -23.72
C PRO A 75 3.94 59.92 -23.64
N ASN A 76 4.69 59.57 -24.71
CA ASN A 76 6.16 59.68 -24.75
C ASN A 76 6.89 59.00 -23.58
N GLY A 77 6.20 58.04 -22.87
CA GLY A 77 6.73 57.33 -21.72
C GLY A 77 6.63 58.08 -20.38
N ILE A 78 6.00 59.26 -20.36
CA ILE A 78 5.76 60.03 -19.13
C ILE A 78 4.33 59.79 -18.70
N VAL A 79 4.14 59.29 -17.48
CA VAL A 79 2.79 59.02 -16.92
C VAL A 79 2.11 60.36 -16.64
N THR A 80 1.12 60.70 -17.45
CA THR A 80 0.39 61.98 -17.37
C THR A 80 -0.98 61.83 -16.73
N GLU A 81 -1.62 60.65 -16.87
CA GLU A 81 -2.93 60.37 -16.37
C GLU A 81 -2.94 59.06 -15.59
N ILE A 82 -3.59 59.05 -14.45
CA ILE A 82 -3.72 57.90 -13.56
C ILE A 82 -5.12 57.87 -12.95
N TYR A 83 -5.79 56.74 -13.00
CA TYR A 83 -7.04 56.51 -12.28
C TYR A 83 -6.91 55.29 -11.35
N PRO A 84 -7.31 55.36 -10.08
CA PRO A 84 -7.70 56.57 -9.37
C PRO A 84 -6.53 57.50 -9.06
N GLU A 85 -6.78 58.80 -9.04
CA GLU A 85 -5.73 59.80 -8.76
C GLU A 85 -5.24 59.75 -7.32
N ARG A 86 -6.15 59.47 -6.37
CA ARG A 86 -5.85 59.47 -4.94
C ARG A 86 -4.77 58.41 -4.61
N GLY A 87 -3.64 58.88 -4.07
CA GLY A 87 -2.49 58.02 -3.73
C GLY A 87 -1.54 57.73 -4.89
N ASN A 88 -1.79 58.27 -6.08
CA ASN A 88 -0.93 58.12 -7.26
C ASN A 88 -0.42 59.51 -7.71
N GLU A 89 0.78 59.60 -8.25
CA GLU A 89 1.41 60.85 -8.65
C GLU A 89 1.58 60.89 -10.18
N ALA A 90 0.73 61.64 -10.89
CA ALA A 90 0.85 61.91 -12.32
C ALA A 90 1.96 62.95 -12.59
N GLY A 91 2.55 62.91 -13.79
CA GLY A 91 3.54 63.84 -14.27
C GLY A 91 5.00 63.70 -13.76
N LYS A 92 5.22 62.87 -12.73
CA LYS A 92 6.54 62.70 -12.09
C LYS A 92 7.32 61.48 -12.53
N ILE A 93 6.70 60.53 -13.24
CA ILE A 93 7.29 59.25 -13.60
C ILE A 93 7.61 59.24 -15.11
N ASN A 94 8.88 59.31 -15.47
CA ASN A 94 9.33 59.03 -16.82
C ASN A 94 9.83 57.57 -16.89
N LEU A 95 9.03 56.72 -17.52
CA LEU A 95 9.31 55.30 -17.64
C LEU A 95 10.52 54.97 -18.47
N LEU A 96 10.84 55.79 -19.51
CA LEU A 96 11.96 55.51 -20.42
C LEU A 96 13.31 55.83 -19.74
N SER A 97 13.37 56.80 -18.82
CA SER A 97 14.60 57.17 -18.11
C SER A 97 14.71 56.48 -16.73
N ASP A 98 13.69 55.77 -16.28
CA ASP A 98 13.69 55.10 -14.97
C ASP A 98 14.61 53.87 -14.96
N ARG A 99 15.54 53.80 -14.00
CA ARG A 99 16.53 52.72 -13.91
C ARG A 99 15.90 51.33 -13.70
N SER A 100 14.79 51.25 -12.99
CA SER A 100 14.13 49.98 -12.64
C SER A 100 13.11 49.53 -13.70
N ARG A 101 12.52 50.48 -14.43
CA ARG A 101 11.42 50.23 -15.39
C ARG A 101 11.92 50.31 -16.85
N GLY A 102 13.00 51.06 -17.11
CA GLY A 102 13.48 51.35 -18.45
C GLY A 102 13.74 50.13 -19.34
N ALA A 103 14.38 49.10 -18.80
CA ALA A 103 14.64 47.87 -19.57
C ALA A 103 13.35 47.24 -20.13
N TYR A 104 12.27 47.19 -19.34
CA TYR A 104 10.98 46.63 -19.75
C TYR A 104 10.29 47.48 -20.81
N VAL A 105 10.25 48.82 -20.61
CA VAL A 105 9.56 49.70 -21.54
C VAL A 105 10.33 49.86 -22.84
N HIS A 106 11.65 49.87 -22.83
CA HIS A 106 12.47 49.86 -24.05
C HIS A 106 12.27 48.57 -24.84
N TYR A 107 12.21 47.42 -24.17
CA TYR A 107 11.92 46.15 -24.82
C TYR A 107 10.53 46.15 -25.46
N GLY A 108 9.49 46.54 -24.70
CA GLY A 108 8.10 46.64 -25.21
C GLY A 108 8.01 47.60 -26.42
N LYS A 109 8.63 48.81 -26.31
CA LYS A 109 8.70 49.77 -27.42
C LYS A 109 9.41 49.19 -28.64
N LYS A 110 10.59 48.57 -28.48
CA LYS A 110 11.39 48.05 -29.58
C LYS A 110 10.70 46.93 -30.35
N HIS A 111 10.03 46.06 -29.63
CA HIS A 111 9.40 44.82 -30.18
C HIS A 111 7.91 44.94 -30.44
N ASP A 112 7.25 46.09 -30.08
CA ASP A 112 5.81 46.33 -30.11
C ASP A 112 5.02 45.18 -29.40
N VAL A 113 5.46 44.84 -28.20
CA VAL A 113 4.87 43.76 -27.37
C VAL A 113 4.50 44.25 -25.98
N ILE A 114 3.46 43.68 -25.41
CA ILE A 114 3.09 43.91 -24.02
C ILE A 114 4.17 43.34 -23.11
N VAL A 115 4.50 44.04 -22.04
CA VAL A 115 5.48 43.63 -21.05
C VAL A 115 4.92 43.66 -19.66
N PHE A 116 5.27 42.61 -18.88
CA PHE A 116 4.96 42.51 -17.45
C PHE A 116 6.18 42.84 -16.62
N GLN A 117 6.04 43.76 -15.68
CA GLN A 117 7.04 44.06 -14.67
C GLN A 117 6.50 43.84 -13.28
N GLY A 118 7.26 43.19 -12.44
CA GLY A 118 6.89 42.86 -11.05
C GLY A 118 6.98 41.37 -10.77
N PRO A 119 6.49 40.92 -9.59
CA PRO A 119 5.76 41.75 -8.62
C PRO A 119 6.63 42.77 -7.91
N PHE A 120 6.05 43.90 -7.53
CA PHE A 120 6.69 44.97 -6.74
C PHE A 120 5.73 45.48 -5.65
N GLY A 121 6.27 46.04 -4.56
CA GLY A 121 5.47 46.63 -3.49
C GLY A 121 4.66 47.83 -3.94
N LEU A 122 3.37 47.86 -3.59
CA LEU A 122 2.49 48.99 -3.84
C LEU A 122 2.55 49.99 -2.68
N LYS A 123 2.47 51.30 -2.96
CA LYS A 123 2.46 52.32 -1.90
C LYS A 123 1.28 52.20 -0.93
N GLN A 124 0.17 51.61 -1.39
CA GLN A 124 -1.07 51.39 -0.61
C GLN A 124 -1.10 50.02 0.04
N GLY A 125 0.00 49.29 0.09
CA GLY A 125 0.14 47.93 0.58
C GLY A 125 -0.12 46.86 -0.47
N GLY A 126 0.42 45.67 -0.21
CA GLY A 126 0.34 44.54 -1.13
C GLY A 126 1.36 44.59 -2.25
N LYS A 127 1.20 43.70 -3.23
CA LYS A 127 2.09 43.60 -4.39
C LYS A 127 1.30 43.87 -5.68
N GLY A 128 1.98 44.43 -6.67
CA GLY A 128 1.39 44.67 -7.99
C GLY A 128 2.30 44.22 -9.13
N ILE A 129 1.67 43.95 -10.27
CA ILE A 129 2.35 43.71 -11.54
C ILE A 129 1.89 44.78 -12.53
N ALA A 130 2.81 45.45 -13.16
CA ALA A 130 2.50 46.41 -14.22
C ALA A 130 2.43 45.71 -15.56
N VAL A 131 1.29 45.86 -16.23
CA VAL A 131 1.05 45.46 -17.61
C VAL A 131 1.20 46.72 -18.46
N ARG A 132 2.19 46.77 -19.34
CA ARG A 132 2.46 47.92 -20.22
C ARG A 132 2.31 47.50 -21.65
N ASN A 133 1.45 48.22 -22.37
CA ASN A 133 1.15 48.01 -23.78
C ASN A 133 1.63 49.23 -24.59
N PRO A 134 2.60 49.06 -25.49
CA PRO A 134 3.04 50.16 -26.34
C PRO A 134 1.95 50.55 -27.32
N VAL A 135 1.81 51.83 -27.53
CA VAL A 135 0.85 52.43 -28.45
C VAL A 135 1.62 53.16 -29.56
N TYR A 136 1.20 52.90 -30.78
CA TYR A 136 1.68 53.56 -31.97
C TYR A 136 0.51 54.13 -32.76
N ILE A 137 0.67 55.35 -33.27
CA ILE A 137 -0.31 56.06 -34.07
C ILE A 137 0.22 56.26 -35.48
N ALA A 138 -0.63 56.14 -36.51
CA ALA A 138 -0.26 56.41 -37.87
C ALA A 138 -0.40 57.92 -38.13
N ARG A 139 0.72 58.60 -38.32
CA ARG A 139 0.74 60.02 -38.75
C ARG A 139 1.51 60.13 -40.05
N ASN A 140 0.89 60.78 -41.05
CA ASN A 140 1.47 60.95 -42.38
C ASN A 140 2.00 59.64 -43.01
N GLY A 141 1.25 58.52 -42.79
CA GLY A 141 1.63 57.20 -43.31
C GLY A 141 2.78 56.52 -42.56
N LYS A 142 3.33 57.14 -41.49
CA LYS A 142 4.37 56.55 -40.64
C LYS A 142 3.82 56.16 -39.29
N LYS A 143 4.27 55.01 -38.79
CA LYS A 143 3.94 54.49 -37.45
C LYS A 143 4.83 55.19 -36.41
N GLU A 144 4.25 56.09 -35.63
CA GLU A 144 4.94 56.86 -34.59
C GLU A 144 4.62 56.34 -33.21
N PHE A 145 5.64 56.22 -32.36
CA PHE A 145 5.45 55.80 -30.97
C PHE A 145 4.74 56.92 -30.19
N TRP A 146 3.50 56.64 -29.72
CA TRP A 146 2.77 57.59 -28.90
C TRP A 146 3.14 57.47 -27.42
N GLY A 147 3.27 56.24 -26.90
CA GLY A 147 3.53 55.99 -25.48
C GLY A 147 3.07 54.60 -25.03
N PHE A 148 2.57 54.53 -23.80
CA PHE A 148 2.06 53.29 -23.24
C PHE A 148 0.68 53.49 -22.61
N THR A 149 -0.17 52.47 -22.74
CA THR A 149 -1.31 52.24 -21.83
C THR A 149 -0.87 51.23 -20.77
N ILE A 150 -1.26 51.46 -19.54
CA ILE A 150 -0.73 50.70 -18.39
C ILE A 150 -1.88 50.30 -17.49
N ALA A 151 -1.91 49.03 -17.05
CA ALA A 151 -2.71 48.56 -15.93
C ALA A 151 -1.79 48.01 -14.84
N ILE A 152 -2.05 48.41 -13.59
CA ILE A 152 -1.39 47.83 -12.44
C ILE A 152 -2.37 46.84 -11.84
N ILE A 153 -2.07 45.54 -11.94
CA ILE A 153 -2.89 44.45 -11.37
C ILE A 153 -2.37 44.14 -9.97
N ARG A 154 -3.30 43.90 -9.03
CA ARG A 154 -2.96 43.52 -7.66
C ARG A 154 -2.76 42.01 -7.59
N VAL A 155 -1.72 41.56 -6.92
CA VAL A 155 -1.46 40.16 -6.69
C VAL A 155 -1.38 39.90 -5.18
N PRO A 156 -2.04 38.83 -4.67
CA PRO A 156 -2.69 37.76 -5.42
C PRO A 156 -4.15 38.02 -5.84
N ASP A 157 -4.72 39.20 -5.59
CA ASP A 157 -6.16 39.49 -5.71
C ASP A 157 -6.74 39.06 -7.08
N ILE A 158 -6.01 39.33 -8.17
CA ILE A 158 -6.42 39.02 -9.56
C ILE A 158 -6.74 37.53 -9.79
N PHE A 159 -6.06 36.62 -9.09
CA PHE A 159 -6.26 35.18 -9.22
C PHE A 159 -6.62 34.51 -7.87
N SER A 160 -7.12 35.30 -6.90
CA SER A 160 -7.41 34.81 -5.54
C SER A 160 -8.42 33.68 -5.53
N ASN A 161 -9.42 33.72 -6.42
CA ASN A 161 -10.45 32.67 -6.54
C ASN A 161 -9.83 31.35 -6.99
N SER A 162 -8.91 31.38 -7.95
CA SER A 162 -8.20 30.20 -8.44
C SER A 162 -7.28 29.60 -7.37
N MET A 163 -6.57 30.43 -6.60
CA MET A 163 -5.72 29.96 -5.50
C MET A 163 -6.53 29.36 -4.35
N LYS A 164 -7.57 30.06 -3.89
CA LYS A 164 -8.48 29.53 -2.84
C LYS A 164 -9.15 28.21 -3.24
N ALA A 165 -9.51 28.06 -4.50
CA ALA A 165 -10.08 26.80 -4.98
C ALA A 165 -9.08 25.66 -4.89
N LEU A 166 -7.81 25.85 -5.27
CA LEU A 166 -6.75 24.86 -5.12
C LEU A 166 -6.53 24.49 -3.64
N GLU A 167 -6.51 25.49 -2.74
CA GLU A 167 -6.37 25.28 -1.29
C GLU A 167 -7.57 24.48 -0.73
N ASN A 168 -8.79 24.83 -1.13
CA ASN A 168 -10.01 24.09 -0.75
C ASN A 168 -10.01 22.62 -1.22
N PHE A 169 -9.36 22.32 -2.34
CA PHE A 169 -9.10 20.94 -2.76
C PHE A 169 -7.98 20.25 -1.97
N GLY A 170 -7.41 20.91 -0.97
CA GLY A 170 -6.33 20.38 -0.12
C GLY A 170 -4.95 20.37 -0.81
N TYR A 171 -4.72 21.36 -1.68
CA TYR A 171 -3.42 21.55 -2.31
C TYR A 171 -2.72 22.80 -1.76
N GLN A 172 -1.43 22.68 -1.56
CA GLN A 172 -0.50 23.80 -1.43
C GLN A 172 -0.04 24.19 -2.84
N CYS A 173 0.09 25.49 -3.09
CA CYS A 173 0.45 25.97 -4.41
C CYS A 173 1.46 27.12 -4.35
N ARG A 174 2.22 27.26 -5.44
CA ARG A 174 3.18 28.33 -5.66
C ARG A 174 3.13 28.78 -7.10
N LEU A 175 2.98 30.09 -7.32
CA LEU A 175 2.98 30.68 -8.65
C LEU A 175 4.27 31.49 -8.85
N LEU A 176 5.02 31.11 -9.84
CA LEU A 176 6.26 31.74 -10.25
C LEU A 176 6.10 32.38 -11.63
N LYS A 177 6.83 33.45 -11.87
CA LYS A 177 6.90 34.13 -13.19
C LYS A 177 8.35 34.44 -13.54
N THR A 178 8.75 34.36 -14.80
CA THR A 178 10.04 34.86 -15.21
C THR A 178 10.13 36.38 -14.94
N THR A 179 11.29 36.85 -14.50
CA THR A 179 11.49 38.26 -14.18
C THR A 179 11.21 39.16 -15.38
N ALA A 180 11.57 38.71 -16.58
CA ALA A 180 11.36 39.41 -17.84
C ALA A 180 11.19 38.43 -19.00
N PRO A 181 10.64 38.83 -20.17
CA PRO A 181 10.51 37.96 -21.34
C PRO A 181 11.84 37.34 -21.81
N TRP A 182 12.95 38.05 -21.65
CA TRP A 182 14.30 37.58 -22.00
C TRP A 182 15.06 36.90 -20.89
N SER A 183 14.43 36.70 -19.72
CA SER A 183 15.05 36.12 -18.52
C SER A 183 14.58 34.69 -18.28
N ARG A 184 15.52 33.84 -17.82
CA ARG A 184 15.18 32.50 -17.31
C ARG A 184 15.04 32.44 -15.78
N LYS A 185 15.28 33.57 -15.09
CA LYS A 185 15.14 33.67 -13.64
C LYS A 185 13.68 33.83 -13.28
N TYR A 186 13.19 33.01 -12.34
CA TYR A 186 11.85 33.10 -11.81
C TYR A 186 11.81 34.00 -10.57
N VAL A 187 10.69 34.67 -10.39
CA VAL A 187 10.32 35.43 -9.19
C VAL A 187 9.02 34.85 -8.65
N ASP A 188 8.91 34.84 -7.34
CA ASP A 188 7.74 34.35 -6.62
C ASP A 188 6.62 35.40 -6.69
N VAL A 189 5.47 35.02 -7.20
CA VAL A 189 4.29 35.88 -7.28
C VAL A 189 3.32 35.58 -6.14
N TYR A 190 3.15 34.30 -5.86
CA TYR A 190 2.30 33.81 -4.78
C TYR A 190 2.79 32.44 -4.28
N HIS A 191 2.63 32.19 -2.98
CA HIS A 191 2.80 30.89 -2.35
C HIS A 191 1.86 30.73 -1.16
N SER A 192 1.27 29.56 -1.01
CA SER A 192 0.51 29.21 0.19
C SER A 192 1.44 28.73 1.32
N GLU A 193 2.59 28.15 0.96
CA GLU A 193 3.66 27.69 1.85
C GLU A 193 5.03 27.95 1.25
N GLU A 194 6.05 28.22 2.08
CA GLU A 194 7.38 28.57 1.60
C GLU A 194 8.08 27.43 0.86
N ASN A 195 7.91 26.19 1.29
CA ASN A 195 8.63 25.04 0.76
C ASN A 195 7.72 23.90 0.30
N LEU A 196 7.59 23.72 -1.00
CA LEU A 196 6.92 22.56 -1.60
C LEU A 196 7.92 21.45 -1.90
N THR A 197 7.64 20.22 -1.40
CA THR A 197 8.53 19.07 -1.62
C THR A 197 8.08 18.28 -2.85
N GLN A 198 8.87 18.31 -3.92
CA GLN A 198 8.59 17.62 -5.19
C GLN A 198 7.20 17.93 -5.78
N PRO A 199 6.81 19.23 -5.93
CA PRO A 199 5.52 19.58 -6.51
C PRO A 199 5.40 19.13 -7.97
N VAL A 200 4.17 18.88 -8.43
CA VAL A 200 3.88 18.87 -9.86
C VAL A 200 3.89 20.29 -10.38
N SER A 201 4.22 20.50 -11.65
CA SER A 201 4.37 21.83 -12.22
C SER A 201 3.75 21.90 -13.59
N ASN A 202 2.95 22.94 -13.83
CA ASN A 202 2.49 23.31 -15.16
C ASN A 202 3.07 24.66 -15.56
N GLN A 203 3.48 24.80 -16.82
CA GLN A 203 4.04 26.04 -17.36
C GLN A 203 3.12 26.58 -18.46
N PHE A 204 2.94 27.88 -18.45
CA PHE A 204 2.18 28.62 -19.46
C PHE A 204 2.82 29.95 -19.75
N THR A 205 2.49 30.56 -20.88
CA THR A 205 3.10 31.79 -21.32
C THR A 205 2.08 32.91 -21.49
N ILE A 206 2.34 34.07 -20.90
CA ILE A 206 1.50 35.26 -21.08
C ILE A 206 2.44 36.42 -21.47
N ALA A 207 2.16 37.06 -22.60
CA ALA A 207 2.92 38.20 -23.11
C ALA A 207 4.46 38.01 -23.03
N GLY A 208 4.93 36.84 -23.48
CA GLY A 208 6.35 36.49 -23.52
C GLY A 208 6.98 36.08 -22.18
N ASN A 209 6.29 36.24 -21.06
CA ASN A 209 6.75 35.73 -19.76
C ASN A 209 6.29 34.30 -19.57
N THR A 210 7.19 33.43 -19.11
CA THR A 210 6.82 32.07 -18.66
C THR A 210 6.36 32.10 -17.21
N TRP A 211 5.18 31.58 -16.98
CA TRP A 211 4.58 31.38 -15.69
C TRP A 211 4.66 29.91 -15.32
N LYS A 212 4.78 29.61 -14.05
CA LYS A 212 4.88 28.24 -13.55
C LYS A 212 4.05 28.09 -12.30
N LEU A 213 2.97 27.31 -12.40
CA LEU A 213 2.18 26.89 -11.26
C LEU A 213 2.71 25.57 -10.73
N GLN A 214 3.05 25.53 -9.45
CA GLN A 214 3.47 24.36 -8.71
C GLN A 214 2.38 23.98 -7.71
N VAL A 215 2.05 22.69 -7.66
CA VAL A 215 0.97 22.17 -6.83
C VAL A 215 1.41 20.91 -6.12
N MET A 216 1.07 20.77 -4.84
CA MET A 216 1.35 19.62 -4.01
C MET A 216 0.19 19.38 -3.03
N PRO A 217 -0.23 18.14 -2.75
CA PRO A 217 -1.20 17.89 -1.69
C PRO A 217 -0.68 18.35 -0.33
N GLU A 218 -1.51 19.03 0.46
CA GLU A 218 -1.18 19.51 1.81
C GLU A 218 -0.65 18.39 2.72
N LYS A 219 -1.24 17.20 2.63
CA LYS A 219 -0.83 16.00 3.39
C LYS A 219 0.36 15.24 2.79
N GLY A 220 0.99 15.83 1.74
CA GLY A 220 2.06 15.20 1.00
C GLY A 220 1.60 14.05 0.10
N TRP A 221 2.56 13.42 -0.59
CA TRP A 221 2.28 12.36 -1.56
C TRP A 221 1.97 11.01 -0.92
N GLY A 222 2.51 10.73 0.28
CA GLY A 222 2.35 9.45 0.99
C GLY A 222 1.02 9.36 1.74
N ASN A 223 0.50 8.14 1.85
CA ASN A 223 -0.67 7.84 2.68
C ASN A 223 -0.27 7.02 3.91
N LYS A 224 0.19 7.70 4.95
CA LYS A 224 0.63 7.05 6.21
C LYS A 224 -0.48 6.20 6.86
N ARG A 225 -1.74 6.62 6.75
CA ARG A 225 -2.87 5.87 7.32
C ARG A 225 -3.06 4.53 6.60
N MET A 226 -3.01 4.53 5.26
CA MET A 226 -3.12 3.30 4.48
C MET A 226 -1.99 2.33 4.78
N LEU A 227 -0.75 2.82 4.94
CA LEU A 227 0.40 2.00 5.33
C LEU A 227 0.18 1.37 6.70
N LEU A 228 -0.29 2.13 7.68
CA LEU A 228 -0.60 1.63 9.03
C LEU A 228 -1.71 0.56 8.98
N PHE A 229 -2.77 0.79 8.23
CA PHE A 229 -3.86 -0.19 8.05
C PHE A 229 -3.37 -1.52 7.47
N LEU A 230 -2.50 -1.47 6.44
CA LEU A 230 -1.93 -2.66 5.83
C LEU A 230 -0.98 -3.41 6.78
N LEU A 231 -0.19 -2.69 7.59
CA LEU A 231 0.69 -3.28 8.60
C LEU A 231 -0.13 -3.95 9.71
N CYS A 232 -1.13 -3.28 10.25
CA CYS A 232 -2.00 -3.85 11.30
C CYS A 232 -2.79 -5.06 10.78
N GLY A 233 -3.40 -4.96 9.60
CA GLY A 233 -4.12 -6.07 8.98
C GLY A 233 -3.22 -7.27 8.70
N GLY A 234 -2.03 -7.05 8.16
CA GLY A 234 -1.04 -8.11 7.95
C GLY A 234 -0.59 -8.79 9.24
N SER A 235 -0.39 -8.02 10.31
CA SER A 235 -0.03 -8.56 11.63
C SER A 235 -1.14 -9.43 12.23
N ILE A 236 -2.40 -9.02 12.09
CA ILE A 236 -3.56 -9.81 12.56
C ILE A 236 -3.63 -11.15 11.80
N VAL A 237 -3.50 -11.13 10.46
CA VAL A 237 -3.52 -12.36 9.66
C VAL A 237 -2.38 -13.29 10.07
N LEU A 238 -1.18 -12.76 10.30
CA LEU A 238 -0.03 -13.55 10.75
C LEU A 238 -0.29 -14.20 12.10
N LEU A 239 -0.84 -13.46 13.07
CA LEU A 239 -1.18 -14.00 14.39
C LEU A 239 -2.25 -15.10 14.31
N LEU A 240 -3.26 -14.95 13.45
CA LEU A 240 -4.27 -15.99 13.21
C LEU A 240 -3.67 -17.26 12.61
N LEU A 241 -2.73 -17.14 11.66
CA LEU A 241 -2.03 -18.29 11.08
C LEU A 241 -1.17 -19.01 12.12
N ILE A 242 -0.45 -18.27 12.97
CA ILE A 242 0.32 -18.85 14.08
C ILE A 242 -0.63 -19.58 15.05
N GLY A 243 -1.74 -18.95 15.43
CA GLY A 243 -2.73 -19.56 16.31
C GLY A 243 -3.33 -20.86 15.73
N LEU A 244 -3.63 -20.85 14.43
CA LEU A 244 -4.13 -22.04 13.72
C LEU A 244 -3.08 -23.18 13.70
N THR A 245 -1.82 -22.88 13.42
CA THR A 245 -0.75 -23.90 13.41
C THR A 245 -0.55 -24.51 14.80
N VAL A 246 -0.57 -23.71 15.87
CA VAL A 246 -0.49 -24.17 17.25
C VAL A 246 -1.71 -25.05 17.59
N ALA A 247 -2.90 -24.62 17.22
CA ALA A 247 -4.13 -25.39 17.46
C ALA A 247 -4.08 -26.76 16.78
N VAL A 248 -3.63 -26.83 15.53
CA VAL A 248 -3.46 -28.11 14.79
C VAL A 248 -2.44 -29.01 15.50
N MET A 249 -1.29 -28.47 15.92
CA MET A 249 -0.28 -29.25 16.67
C MET A 249 -0.85 -29.83 17.97
N VAL A 250 -1.56 -29.03 18.75
CA VAL A 250 -2.19 -29.48 20.01
C VAL A 250 -3.25 -30.56 19.75
N LEU A 251 -4.07 -30.40 18.70
CA LEU A 251 -5.06 -31.39 18.31
C LEU A 251 -4.43 -32.74 17.90
N GLU A 252 -3.32 -32.68 17.14
CA GLU A 252 -2.59 -33.90 16.76
C GLU A 252 -1.98 -34.63 17.96
N GLU A 253 -1.41 -33.92 18.94
CA GLU A 253 -0.90 -34.51 20.17
C GLU A 253 -2.03 -35.16 21.00
N ARG A 254 -3.14 -34.45 21.17
CA ARG A 254 -4.31 -35.01 21.84
C ARG A 254 -4.85 -36.27 21.14
N ARG A 255 -4.91 -36.24 19.81
CA ARG A 255 -5.33 -37.39 19.01
C ARG A 255 -4.41 -38.59 19.20
N LYS A 256 -3.11 -38.42 19.24
CA LYS A 256 -2.11 -39.47 19.52
C LYS A 256 -2.31 -40.01 20.92
N TYR A 257 -2.50 -39.17 21.91
CA TYR A 257 -2.72 -39.57 23.30
C TYR A 257 -4.02 -40.41 23.45
N LEU A 258 -5.12 -39.92 22.87
CA LEU A 258 -6.40 -40.65 22.89
C LEU A 258 -6.30 -42.02 22.19
N ARG A 259 -5.54 -42.09 21.08
CA ARG A 259 -5.29 -43.35 20.37
C ARG A 259 -4.60 -44.37 21.26
N VAL A 260 -3.57 -44.00 22.00
CA VAL A 260 -2.87 -44.88 22.95
C VAL A 260 -3.83 -45.40 24.02
N LEU A 261 -4.70 -44.55 24.54
CA LEU A 261 -5.68 -44.95 25.57
C LEU A 261 -6.77 -45.91 25.06
N THR A 262 -7.13 -45.80 23.79
CA THR A 262 -8.26 -46.55 23.20
C THR A 262 -7.84 -47.80 22.44
N GLU A 263 -6.61 -47.89 21.95
CA GLU A 263 -6.14 -48.96 21.07
C GLU A 263 -5.05 -49.84 21.70
N MET A 264 -4.52 -49.48 22.87
CA MET A 264 -3.43 -50.23 23.52
C MET A 264 -3.90 -50.86 24.84
N ASP A 265 -3.36 -52.04 25.14
CA ASP A 265 -3.53 -52.71 26.46
C ASP A 265 -2.63 -52.00 27.50
N SER A 266 -3.20 -51.63 28.64
CA SER A 266 -2.52 -50.86 29.67
C SER A 266 -1.36 -51.58 30.37
N LEU A 267 -1.45 -52.92 30.49
CA LEU A 267 -0.49 -53.78 31.17
C LEU A 267 0.71 -54.12 30.26
N THR A 268 0.40 -54.57 29.04
CA THR A 268 1.36 -55.17 28.12
C THR A 268 1.87 -54.19 27.06
N ARG A 269 1.19 -53.04 26.87
CA ARG A 269 1.54 -52.01 25.92
C ARG A 269 1.55 -52.43 24.44
N ILE A 270 0.95 -53.61 24.13
CA ILE A 270 0.60 -54.03 22.78
C ILE A 270 -0.82 -53.55 22.43
N TYR A 271 -1.31 -53.83 21.24
CA TYR A 271 -2.70 -53.48 20.90
C TYR A 271 -3.68 -54.22 21.81
N ASN A 272 -4.80 -53.57 22.17
CA ASN A 272 -5.96 -54.22 22.68
C ASN A 272 -6.85 -54.71 21.51
N ARG A 273 -8.00 -55.33 21.84
CA ARG A 273 -8.96 -55.82 20.85
C ARG A 273 -9.34 -54.75 19.82
N ASN A 274 -9.70 -53.56 20.28
CA ASN A 274 -10.08 -52.45 19.37
C ASN A 274 -8.94 -52.03 18.42
N GLY A 275 -7.72 -51.99 18.93
CA GLY A 275 -6.52 -51.68 18.14
C GLY A 275 -6.22 -52.76 17.12
N PHE A 276 -6.47 -54.05 17.48
CA PHE A 276 -6.26 -55.19 16.59
C PHE A 276 -7.28 -55.21 15.46
N ASP A 277 -8.57 -55.13 15.76
CA ASP A 277 -9.65 -55.09 14.78
C ASP A 277 -9.43 -53.97 13.75
N ARG A 278 -9.08 -52.80 14.24
CA ARG A 278 -8.78 -51.67 13.36
C ARG A 278 -7.56 -51.88 12.45
N LYS A 279 -6.55 -52.64 12.93
CA LYS A 279 -5.39 -53.03 12.10
C LYS A 279 -5.78 -54.00 11.01
N ILE A 280 -6.68 -54.93 11.29
CA ILE A 280 -7.23 -55.86 10.28
C ILE A 280 -8.00 -55.08 9.23
N ASP A 281 -8.92 -54.18 9.64
CA ASP A 281 -9.73 -53.37 8.73
C ASP A 281 -8.85 -52.52 7.82
N GLN A 282 -7.77 -51.90 8.34
CA GLN A 282 -6.81 -51.14 7.56
C GLN A 282 -6.09 -52.01 6.50
N LEU A 283 -5.66 -53.21 6.90
CA LEU A 283 -4.98 -54.13 5.99
C LEU A 283 -5.89 -54.62 4.85
N ILE A 284 -7.16 -54.87 5.15
CA ILE A 284 -8.15 -55.31 4.16
C ILE A 284 -8.49 -54.15 3.20
N ALA A 285 -8.59 -52.91 3.71
CA ALA A 285 -8.90 -51.74 2.89
C ALA A 285 -7.77 -51.29 1.96
N ASP A 286 -6.51 -51.49 2.38
CA ASP A 286 -5.33 -50.94 1.65
C ASP A 286 -4.93 -51.80 0.42
N ARG A 287 -5.32 -53.12 0.32
CA ARG A 287 -4.92 -53.98 -0.81
C ARG A 287 -5.95 -55.10 -1.10
N ALA A 288 -6.42 -55.14 -2.32
CA ALA A 288 -7.41 -56.17 -2.77
C ALA A 288 -6.87 -57.62 -2.78
N ASP A 289 -5.56 -57.83 -2.91
CA ASP A 289 -4.92 -59.18 -3.00
C ASP A 289 -4.14 -59.53 -1.70
N MET A 290 -4.56 -59.03 -0.55
CA MET A 290 -3.83 -59.27 0.66
C MET A 290 -4.14 -60.60 1.30
N HIS A 291 -3.09 -61.37 1.62
CA HIS A 291 -3.20 -62.58 2.44
C HIS A 291 -2.45 -62.36 3.77
N PHE A 292 -2.99 -62.94 4.81
CA PHE A 292 -2.39 -62.88 6.14
C PHE A 292 -2.82 -64.08 6.97
N VAL A 293 -2.07 -64.40 8.01
CA VAL A 293 -2.43 -65.42 9.00
C VAL A 293 -2.81 -64.70 10.31
N ILE A 294 -3.94 -65.09 10.88
CA ILE A 294 -4.33 -64.73 12.23
C ILE A 294 -4.13 -65.94 13.13
N ALA A 295 -3.49 -65.71 14.29
CA ALA A 295 -3.39 -66.73 15.32
C ALA A 295 -3.97 -66.18 16.62
N GLU A 296 -4.68 -67.04 17.32
CA GLU A 296 -5.12 -66.81 18.69
C GLU A 296 -4.28 -67.70 19.63
N LEU A 297 -3.85 -67.11 20.73
CA LEU A 297 -3.00 -67.76 21.72
C LEU A 297 -3.62 -67.57 23.11
N ASP A 298 -3.50 -68.60 23.94
CA ASP A 298 -3.96 -68.56 25.33
C ASP A 298 -2.87 -69.15 26.22
N ILE A 299 -2.71 -68.65 27.46
CA ILE A 299 -1.78 -69.18 28.45
C ILE A 299 -2.45 -70.33 29.16
N ASP A 300 -1.91 -71.54 28.99
CA ASP A 300 -2.47 -72.73 29.62
C ASP A 300 -2.50 -72.63 31.18
N ASN A 301 -3.65 -72.83 31.75
CA ASN A 301 -3.86 -72.77 33.19
C ASN A 301 -3.47 -71.44 33.86
N PHE A 302 -3.61 -70.27 33.12
CA PHE A 302 -3.25 -68.94 33.64
C PHE A 302 -3.86 -68.64 35.03
N LYS A 303 -5.10 -69.07 35.27
CA LYS A 303 -5.73 -68.96 36.58
C LYS A 303 -4.91 -69.60 37.69
N SER A 304 -4.31 -70.74 37.43
CA SER A 304 -3.49 -71.45 38.44
C SER A 304 -2.20 -70.66 38.77
N ILE A 305 -1.62 -69.92 37.76
CA ILE A 305 -0.48 -69.00 38.00
C ILE A 305 -0.93 -67.94 38.97
N ASN A 306 -2.06 -67.29 38.72
CA ASN A 306 -2.59 -66.24 39.59
C ASN A 306 -2.92 -66.74 40.98
N ASP A 307 -3.56 -67.93 41.11
CA ASP A 307 -4.00 -68.53 42.39
C ASP A 307 -2.75 -68.95 43.22
N MET A 308 -1.70 -69.50 42.62
CA MET A 308 -0.50 -69.97 43.34
C MET A 308 0.51 -68.84 43.65
N TYR A 309 0.69 -67.92 42.72
CA TYR A 309 1.81 -66.91 42.82
C TYR A 309 1.29 -65.48 42.95
N GLY A 310 0.01 -65.25 42.82
CA GLY A 310 -0.61 -63.95 42.91
C GLY A 310 -0.68 -63.23 41.55
N HIS A 311 -1.57 -62.23 41.44
CA HIS A 311 -1.78 -61.42 40.17
C HIS A 311 -0.52 -60.77 39.63
N ALA A 312 0.41 -60.38 40.51
CA ALA A 312 1.68 -59.78 40.07
C ALA A 312 2.55 -60.78 39.28
N ALA A 313 2.48 -62.08 39.61
CA ALA A 313 3.13 -63.15 38.85
C ALA A 313 2.46 -63.39 37.50
N GLY A 314 1.12 -63.38 37.44
CA GLY A 314 0.35 -63.43 36.20
C GLY A 314 0.69 -62.24 35.27
N ASP A 315 0.75 -61.05 35.81
CA ASP A 315 1.21 -59.85 35.06
C ASP A 315 2.61 -60.00 34.45
N GLN A 316 3.53 -60.64 35.16
CA GLN A 316 4.87 -60.95 34.64
C GLN A 316 4.85 -62.02 33.54
N ALA A 317 4.01 -63.06 33.71
CA ALA A 317 3.83 -64.06 32.66
C ALA A 317 3.26 -63.46 31.37
N LEU A 318 2.25 -62.59 31.46
CA LEU A 318 1.68 -61.85 30.31
C LEU A 318 2.74 -60.97 29.62
N LYS A 319 3.51 -60.19 30.36
CA LYS A 319 4.59 -59.36 29.83
C LYS A 319 5.72 -60.21 29.20
N SER A 320 6.08 -61.33 29.79
CA SER A 320 7.05 -62.23 29.25
C SER A 320 6.62 -62.84 27.93
N LEU A 321 5.35 -63.29 27.81
CA LEU A 321 4.79 -63.79 26.57
C LEU A 321 4.85 -62.74 25.45
N VAL A 322 4.54 -61.49 25.74
CA VAL A 322 4.64 -60.41 24.77
C VAL A 322 6.07 -60.23 24.30
N ALA A 323 7.05 -60.21 25.18
CA ALA A 323 8.47 -60.10 24.85
C ALA A 323 8.93 -61.27 23.92
N ASP A 324 8.47 -62.49 24.24
CA ASP A 324 8.77 -63.68 23.43
C ASP A 324 8.10 -63.60 22.04
N LEU A 325 6.84 -63.15 21.96
CA LEU A 325 6.16 -62.92 20.69
C LEU A 325 6.87 -61.88 19.82
N GLN A 326 7.26 -60.75 20.40
CA GLN A 326 7.98 -59.68 19.71
C GLN A 326 9.36 -60.13 19.22
N LYS A 327 10.03 -61.04 19.95
CA LYS A 327 11.32 -61.57 19.58
C LYS A 327 11.26 -62.65 18.49
N HIS A 328 10.22 -63.45 18.53
CA HIS A 328 10.11 -64.67 17.70
C HIS A 328 9.47 -64.34 16.32
N PHE A 329 8.52 -63.41 16.28
CA PHE A 329 7.78 -63.09 15.07
C PHE A 329 8.34 -61.81 14.37
N PRO A 330 8.07 -61.61 13.06
CA PRO A 330 8.57 -60.50 12.30
C PRO A 330 8.13 -59.14 12.88
N LYS A 331 8.93 -58.07 12.64
CA LYS A 331 8.60 -56.71 13.14
C LYS A 331 7.29 -56.12 12.61
N ASN A 332 6.80 -56.60 11.48
CA ASN A 332 5.52 -56.21 10.89
C ASN A 332 4.33 -57.03 11.46
N ALA A 333 4.59 -57.98 12.35
CA ALA A 333 3.50 -58.69 13.07
C ALA A 333 2.74 -57.72 13.96
N VAL A 334 1.40 -57.80 13.96
CA VAL A 334 0.57 -57.07 14.87
C VAL A 334 0.18 -57.99 16.04
N ILE A 335 0.57 -57.61 17.22
CA ILE A 335 0.32 -58.40 18.45
C ILE A 335 -0.70 -57.64 19.28
N ALA A 336 -1.72 -58.34 19.75
CA ALA A 336 -2.75 -57.77 20.60
C ALA A 336 -3.08 -58.68 21.75
N ARG A 337 -3.66 -58.09 22.82
CA ARG A 337 -4.25 -58.80 23.91
C ARG A 337 -5.76 -58.53 23.96
N ASN A 338 -6.57 -59.55 23.72
CA ASN A 338 -8.03 -59.41 23.65
C ASN A 338 -8.67 -59.26 25.02
N GLY A 339 -8.02 -59.74 26.07
CA GLY A 339 -8.44 -59.68 27.46
C GLY A 339 -7.91 -60.90 28.24
N GLY A 340 -7.79 -60.77 29.55
CA GLY A 340 -7.28 -61.90 30.36
C GLY A 340 -5.92 -62.40 29.91
N ASP A 341 -5.88 -63.65 29.48
CA ASP A 341 -4.74 -64.42 28.98
C ASP A 341 -4.76 -64.66 27.47
N GLU A 342 -5.77 -64.13 26.78
CA GLU A 342 -5.95 -64.27 25.34
C GLU A 342 -5.15 -63.24 24.53
N PHE A 343 -4.37 -63.72 23.59
CA PHE A 343 -3.57 -62.90 22.66
C PHE A 343 -3.93 -63.22 21.22
N CYS A 344 -3.84 -62.20 20.39
CA CYS A 344 -3.99 -62.32 18.95
C CYS A 344 -2.68 -61.85 18.25
N LEU A 345 -2.35 -62.58 17.18
CA LEU A 345 -1.22 -62.30 16.33
C LEU A 345 -1.67 -62.25 14.86
N LEU A 346 -1.40 -61.14 14.20
CA LEU A 346 -1.66 -60.98 12.78
C LEU A 346 -0.32 -60.91 12.04
N LEU A 347 -0.17 -61.77 11.07
CA LEU A 347 1.04 -61.91 10.25
C LEU A 347 0.74 -61.58 8.79
N PRO A 348 1.01 -60.34 8.36
CA PRO A 348 0.81 -59.95 6.97
C PRO A 348 1.75 -60.70 6.01
N ASN A 349 1.26 -61.01 4.82
CA ASN A 349 1.99 -61.65 3.73
C ASN A 349 2.57 -63.02 4.14
N GLN A 350 1.87 -63.79 5.00
CA GLN A 350 2.20 -65.16 5.41
C GLN A 350 1.06 -66.11 5.05
N THR A 351 1.42 -67.34 4.77
CA THR A 351 0.47 -68.46 4.56
C THR A 351 0.56 -69.42 5.73
N CYS A 352 -0.50 -70.25 5.95
CA CYS A 352 -0.45 -71.28 6.95
C CYS A 352 0.71 -72.23 6.79
N GLU A 353 1.07 -72.57 5.56
CA GLU A 353 2.22 -73.46 5.28
C GLU A 353 3.57 -72.76 5.68
N SER A 354 3.75 -71.46 5.33
CA SER A 354 4.99 -70.74 5.59
C SER A 354 5.26 -70.53 7.11
N ILE A 355 4.23 -70.47 7.92
CA ILE A 355 4.34 -70.17 9.35
C ILE A 355 4.17 -71.41 10.26
N HIS A 356 3.73 -72.54 9.74
CA HIS A 356 3.43 -73.73 10.51
C HIS A 356 4.59 -74.18 11.42
N ASP A 357 5.74 -74.36 10.89
CA ASP A 357 6.93 -74.80 11.65
C ASP A 357 7.29 -73.80 12.75
N LYS A 358 7.17 -72.55 12.46
CA LYS A 358 7.45 -71.46 13.41
C LYS A 358 6.46 -71.42 14.55
N PHE A 359 5.17 -71.67 14.30
CA PHE A 359 4.18 -71.79 15.33
C PHE A 359 4.40 -73.05 16.17
N LYS A 360 4.77 -74.15 15.52
CA LYS A 360 5.08 -75.40 16.21
C LYS A 360 6.32 -75.30 17.12
N GLU A 361 7.35 -74.60 16.66
CA GLU A 361 8.53 -74.31 17.46
C GLU A 361 8.17 -73.42 18.66
N PHE A 362 7.41 -72.33 18.41
CA PHE A 362 7.03 -71.39 19.41
C PHE A 362 6.12 -72.03 20.48
N THR A 363 5.17 -72.89 20.14
CA THR A 363 4.33 -73.55 21.12
C THR A 363 5.04 -74.65 21.90
N ARG A 364 6.02 -75.33 21.28
CA ARG A 364 6.82 -76.36 21.99
C ARG A 364 7.87 -75.79 22.92
N SER A 365 8.31 -74.54 22.71
CA SER A 365 9.27 -73.90 23.54
C SER A 365 8.66 -73.51 24.88
N GLU A 366 9.28 -73.96 26.00
CA GLU A 366 8.88 -73.60 27.36
C GLU A 366 8.95 -72.08 27.55
N LYS A 367 7.85 -71.40 27.96
CA LYS A 367 7.79 -69.97 28.25
C LYS A 367 8.19 -69.77 29.72
N LYS A 368 8.96 -68.70 29.98
CA LYS A 368 9.47 -68.43 31.31
C LYS A 368 9.16 -67.04 31.76
N PHE A 369 8.81 -66.86 33.01
CA PHE A 369 8.71 -65.54 33.63
C PHE A 369 9.44 -65.52 34.97
N TYR A 370 9.81 -64.33 35.39
CA TYR A 370 10.59 -64.12 36.61
C TYR A 370 9.70 -63.47 37.68
N HIS A 371 9.60 -64.13 38.86
CA HIS A 371 8.84 -63.59 39.96
C HIS A 371 9.51 -63.88 41.30
N LYS A 372 9.73 -62.89 42.17
CA LYS A 372 10.33 -62.97 43.49
C LYS A 372 11.69 -63.72 43.57
N GLY A 373 12.52 -63.58 42.54
CA GLY A 373 13.85 -64.22 42.49
C GLY A 373 13.87 -65.63 41.90
N GLU A 374 12.71 -66.18 41.53
CA GLU A 374 12.55 -67.51 40.95
C GLU A 374 12.05 -67.45 39.51
N VAL A 375 12.48 -68.46 38.72
CA VAL A 375 12.03 -68.62 37.34
C VAL A 375 10.89 -69.65 37.32
N HIS A 376 9.76 -69.27 36.82
CA HIS A 376 8.61 -70.11 36.61
C HIS A 376 8.36 -70.34 35.13
N SER A 377 7.75 -71.46 34.77
CA SER A 377 7.44 -71.80 33.40
C SER A 377 5.94 -71.96 33.17
N PHE A 378 5.52 -71.73 31.95
CA PHE A 378 4.16 -71.98 31.49
C PHE A 378 4.15 -72.42 30.03
N THR A 379 3.06 -72.97 29.60
CA THR A 379 2.79 -73.36 28.20
C THR A 379 1.70 -72.52 27.62
N ILE A 380 1.58 -72.57 26.32
CA ILE A 380 0.54 -71.83 25.58
C ILE A 380 -0.15 -72.78 24.59
N SER A 381 -1.41 -72.54 24.36
CA SER A 381 -2.20 -73.13 23.27
C SER A 381 -2.31 -72.10 22.16
N LEU A 382 -2.24 -72.51 20.88
CA LEU A 382 -2.27 -71.66 19.71
C LEU A 382 -3.10 -72.27 18.62
N GLY A 383 -4.06 -71.52 18.11
CA GLY A 383 -4.84 -71.84 16.92
C GLY A 383 -4.61 -70.74 15.84
N TYR A 384 -4.63 -71.11 14.56
CA TYR A 384 -4.44 -70.12 13.50
C TYR A 384 -5.20 -70.46 12.23
N ALA A 385 -5.49 -69.40 11.46
CA ALA A 385 -6.19 -69.49 10.17
C ALA A 385 -5.61 -68.48 9.17
N GLN A 386 -5.74 -68.78 7.92
CA GLN A 386 -5.34 -67.88 6.83
C GLN A 386 -6.51 -67.12 6.25
N TYR A 387 -6.27 -65.88 5.85
CA TYR A 387 -7.20 -65.08 5.06
C TYR A 387 -6.57 -64.72 3.72
N PRO A 388 -7.28 -64.77 2.57
CA PRO A 388 -8.53 -65.50 2.41
C PRO A 388 -8.31 -67.02 2.53
N GLN A 389 -9.39 -67.74 2.86
CA GLN A 389 -9.38 -69.22 2.94
C GLN A 389 -9.27 -69.82 1.57
#